data_3570214ce95682cd438d225a86242200
#
_entry.id   3570214ce95682cd438d225a86242200
#
_cell.length_a   1.000
_cell.length_b   1.000
_cell.length_c   1.000
_cell.angle_alpha   90.00
_cell.angle_beta   90.00
_cell.angle_gamma   90.00
#
_symmetry.space_group_name_H-M   'P 1'
#
loop_
_entity.id
_entity.type
_entity.pdbx_description
1 polymer ?
#
loop_
_entity_poly.entity_id
_entity_poly.type
_entity_poly.pdbx_seq_one_letter_code
_entity_poly.pdbx_strand_id
1 'polypeptide(L)'
;MRDKIKVLIITSIICLFYCGVAFGYTGGGTKGNPYIVSNVDELTTILDEKGSNDWVYISLKSNIKIKKTITVRTGYFVINATNGDKTIKRSTSLKHSINDQSNPGYCFRILNTSYVIFGLGGNMLTLDGSWKDLGNANMSGWINVEPGGRLYIERFARLINTFNNEKKSGAPIMTYGDTQINCEIGRCKGYNGGAIKNIKGTLKVYGDTKIHDCVSVTEGGAIHNSQKGTLSIEDSEIWNCEALEEGGAIFSKDADSSCVIYSGKIHNNKSGESAGA
;
A
#
# COMPACT_ATOMS: atom_id res chain seq x y z
N MET A 1 -9.88 -57.74 -20.93
CA MET A 1 -9.35 -57.35 -19.58
C MET A 1 -8.18 -56.38 -19.64
N ARG A 2 -7.23 -56.57 -20.58
CA ARG A 2 -6.04 -55.66 -20.74
C ARG A 2 -6.41 -54.20 -21.09
N ASP A 3 -7.44 -53.99 -21.92
CA ASP A 3 -7.78 -52.64 -22.38
C ASP A 3 -8.55 -51.81 -21.31
N LYS A 4 -9.31 -52.47 -20.44
CA LYS A 4 -9.98 -51.82 -19.30
C LYS A 4 -8.98 -51.33 -18.23
N ILE A 5 -7.87 -52.04 -18.07
CA ILE A 5 -6.79 -51.68 -17.14
C ILE A 5 -6.03 -50.47 -17.68
N LYS A 6 -5.77 -50.36 -18.99
CA LYS A 6 -5.13 -49.21 -19.61
C LYS A 6 -5.97 -47.91 -19.48
N VAL A 7 -7.29 -48.01 -19.67
CA VAL A 7 -8.20 -46.86 -19.51
C VAL A 7 -8.24 -46.40 -18.06
N LEU A 8 -8.22 -47.33 -17.09
CA LEU A 8 -8.24 -46.98 -15.67
C LEU A 8 -6.92 -46.29 -15.21
N ILE A 9 -5.79 -46.74 -15.73
CA ILE A 9 -4.47 -46.13 -15.44
C ILE A 9 -4.36 -44.73 -16.06
N ILE A 10 -4.84 -44.54 -17.29
CA ILE A 10 -4.82 -43.25 -17.97
C ILE A 10 -5.75 -42.22 -17.26
N THR A 11 -6.94 -42.66 -16.83
CA THR A 11 -7.86 -41.80 -16.06
C THR A 11 -7.29 -41.43 -14.69
N SER A 12 -6.62 -42.37 -14.01
CA SER A 12 -5.97 -42.11 -12.74
C SER A 12 -4.76 -41.17 -12.88
N ILE A 13 -3.98 -41.29 -13.96
CA ILE A 13 -2.84 -40.40 -14.27
C ILE A 13 -3.35 -39.00 -14.67
N ILE A 14 -4.43 -38.91 -15.44
CA ILE A 14 -5.05 -37.60 -15.78
C ILE A 14 -5.65 -36.95 -14.55
N CYS A 15 -6.26 -37.68 -13.61
CA CYS A 15 -6.69 -37.14 -12.33
C CYS A 15 -5.53 -36.67 -11.44
N LEU A 16 -4.37 -37.31 -11.53
CA LEU A 16 -3.16 -36.90 -10.79
C LEU A 16 -2.52 -35.63 -11.39
N PHE A 17 -2.64 -35.40 -12.70
CA PHE A 17 -2.19 -34.17 -13.35
C PHE A 17 -3.18 -32.98 -13.23
N TYR A 18 -4.45 -33.24 -12.90
CA TYR A 18 -5.48 -32.27 -12.58
C TYR A 18 -5.66 -32.06 -11.06
N CYS A 19 -4.81 -32.67 -10.24
CA CYS A 19 -4.66 -32.25 -8.86
C CYS A 19 -3.96 -30.89 -8.87
N GLY A 20 -4.75 -29.88 -9.32
CA GLY A 20 -4.34 -28.48 -9.25
C GLY A 20 -3.82 -28.23 -7.85
N VAL A 21 -2.74 -27.50 -7.75
CA VAL A 21 -2.21 -27.01 -6.50
C VAL A 21 -3.42 -26.54 -5.69
N ALA A 22 -3.76 -27.27 -4.63
CA ALA A 22 -4.83 -26.87 -3.73
C ALA A 22 -4.34 -25.57 -3.10
N PHE A 23 -4.81 -24.43 -3.63
CA PHE A 23 -4.55 -23.15 -3.02
C PHE A 23 -5.05 -23.24 -1.57
N GLY A 24 -4.18 -22.98 -0.62
CA GLY A 24 -4.47 -23.18 0.80
C GLY A 24 -5.48 -22.18 1.38
N TYR A 25 -5.96 -21.19 0.58
CA TYR A 25 -6.99 -20.26 1.02
C TYR A 25 -8.39 -20.90 0.98
N THR A 26 -9.25 -20.45 1.90
CA THR A 26 -10.65 -20.89 2.01
C THR A 26 -11.58 -19.68 1.92
N GLY A 27 -12.88 -19.91 1.80
CA GLY A 27 -13.89 -18.85 1.73
C GLY A 27 -14.38 -18.58 0.31
N GLY A 28 -15.31 -17.64 0.18
CA GLY A 28 -16.01 -17.31 -1.08
C GLY A 28 -15.77 -15.87 -1.57
N GLY A 29 -14.91 -15.10 -0.91
CA GLY A 29 -14.58 -13.73 -1.31
C GLY A 29 -15.65 -12.69 -1.03
N THR A 30 -16.75 -13.03 -0.36
CA THR A 30 -17.80 -12.07 0.02
C THR A 30 -17.54 -11.46 1.38
N LYS A 31 -18.23 -10.38 1.72
CA LYS A 31 -18.12 -9.74 3.04
C LYS A 31 -18.42 -10.69 4.21
N GLY A 32 -19.42 -11.56 4.05
CA GLY A 32 -19.81 -12.54 5.08
C GLY A 32 -18.99 -13.83 5.06
N ASN A 33 -18.28 -14.10 3.96
CA ASN A 33 -17.43 -15.27 3.76
C ASN A 33 -16.18 -14.87 2.97
N PRO A 34 -15.24 -14.08 3.57
CA PRO A 34 -14.06 -13.61 2.87
C PRO A 34 -13.10 -14.75 2.53
N TYR A 35 -12.25 -14.55 1.54
CA TYR A 35 -11.10 -15.44 1.33
C TYR A 35 -10.15 -15.33 2.53
N ILE A 36 -9.84 -16.45 3.14
CA ILE A 36 -8.93 -16.54 4.28
C ILE A 36 -7.55 -16.92 3.78
N VAL A 37 -6.57 -16.04 3.97
CA VAL A 37 -5.20 -16.23 3.47
C VAL A 37 -4.19 -16.28 4.61
N SER A 38 -3.19 -17.15 4.46
CA SER A 38 -2.16 -17.41 5.46
C SER A 38 -0.75 -17.01 5.02
N ASN A 39 -0.55 -16.76 3.73
CA ASN A 39 0.76 -16.44 3.14
C ASN A 39 0.63 -15.50 1.95
N VAL A 40 1.79 -15.04 1.45
CA VAL A 40 1.86 -14.08 0.35
C VAL A 40 1.42 -14.67 -1.00
N ASP A 41 1.65 -15.96 -1.22
CA ASP A 41 1.32 -16.61 -2.49
C ASP A 41 -0.21 -16.73 -2.65
N GLU A 42 -0.91 -17.10 -1.58
CA GLU A 42 -2.38 -17.09 -1.53
C GLU A 42 -2.96 -15.69 -1.77
N LEU A 43 -2.39 -14.67 -1.11
CA LEU A 43 -2.81 -13.28 -1.31
C LEU A 43 -2.61 -12.85 -2.77
N THR A 44 -1.44 -13.12 -3.34
CA THR A 44 -1.10 -12.76 -4.71
C THR A 44 -2.03 -13.45 -5.70
N THR A 45 -2.28 -14.75 -5.52
CA THR A 45 -3.18 -15.53 -6.37
C THR A 45 -4.59 -14.93 -6.40
N ILE A 46 -5.14 -14.56 -5.23
CA ILE A 46 -6.48 -13.95 -5.18
C ILE A 46 -6.49 -12.60 -5.90
N LEU A 47 -5.48 -11.76 -5.69
CA LEU A 47 -5.39 -10.45 -6.33
C LEU A 47 -5.19 -10.53 -7.84
N ASP A 48 -4.55 -11.58 -8.35
CA ASP A 48 -4.34 -11.81 -9.78
C ASP A 48 -5.55 -12.48 -10.46
N GLU A 49 -6.20 -13.47 -9.79
CA GLU A 49 -7.19 -14.33 -10.44
C GLU A 49 -8.64 -13.95 -10.14
N LYS A 50 -8.90 -13.31 -8.98
CA LYS A 50 -10.27 -13.06 -8.50
C LYS A 50 -10.74 -11.63 -8.74
N GLY A 51 -9.96 -10.82 -9.45
CA GLY A 51 -10.36 -9.46 -9.80
C GLY A 51 -11.66 -9.44 -10.60
N SER A 52 -12.65 -8.71 -10.11
CA SER A 52 -13.96 -8.51 -10.74
C SER A 52 -14.47 -7.10 -10.47
N ASN A 53 -15.58 -6.73 -11.08
CA ASN A 53 -16.27 -5.48 -10.76
C ASN A 53 -17.05 -5.54 -9.43
N ASP A 54 -17.12 -6.71 -8.82
CA ASP A 54 -17.66 -6.91 -7.49
C ASP A 54 -16.55 -6.87 -6.44
N TRP A 55 -16.91 -6.49 -5.21
CA TRP A 55 -15.96 -6.44 -4.11
C TRP A 55 -15.52 -7.84 -3.67
N VAL A 56 -14.22 -8.06 -3.70
CA VAL A 56 -13.57 -9.28 -3.19
C VAL A 56 -12.99 -8.99 -1.80
N TYR A 57 -13.50 -9.71 -0.81
CA TYR A 57 -13.05 -9.56 0.58
C TYR A 57 -12.01 -10.62 0.93
N ILE A 58 -10.89 -10.16 1.48
CA ILE A 58 -9.74 -10.97 1.88
C ILE A 58 -9.48 -10.75 3.36
N SER A 59 -9.29 -11.83 4.09
CA SER A 59 -9.00 -11.83 5.51
C SER A 59 -7.68 -12.52 5.80
N LEU A 60 -6.76 -11.80 6.44
CA LEU A 60 -5.48 -12.36 6.83
C LEU A 60 -5.61 -13.21 8.10
N LYS A 61 -5.28 -14.50 7.99
CA LYS A 61 -5.17 -15.44 9.11
C LYS A 61 -3.81 -15.34 9.81
N SER A 62 -2.77 -14.98 9.07
CA SER A 62 -1.38 -14.95 9.55
C SER A 62 -0.69 -13.64 9.12
N ASN A 63 0.43 -13.34 9.77
CA ASN A 63 1.33 -12.29 9.29
C ASN A 63 1.95 -12.70 7.94
N ILE A 64 2.06 -11.74 7.02
CA ILE A 64 2.55 -11.97 5.66
C ILE A 64 3.84 -11.18 5.45
N LYS A 65 4.79 -11.78 4.73
CA LYS A 65 6.05 -11.12 4.34
C LYS A 65 6.14 -11.01 2.83
N ILE A 66 6.15 -9.77 2.31
CA ILE A 66 6.23 -9.48 0.89
C ILE A 66 7.68 -9.51 0.42
N LYS A 67 7.98 -10.39 -0.54
CA LYS A 67 9.32 -10.59 -1.11
C LYS A 67 9.43 -10.07 -2.55
N LYS A 68 8.30 -9.84 -3.22
CA LYS A 68 8.20 -9.29 -4.58
C LYS A 68 7.05 -8.31 -4.62
N THR A 69 7.09 -7.35 -5.54
CA THR A 69 5.97 -6.43 -5.75
C THR A 69 4.70 -7.19 -6.12
N ILE A 70 3.62 -6.94 -5.39
CA ILE A 70 2.28 -7.41 -5.73
C ILE A 70 1.65 -6.34 -6.62
N THR A 71 1.34 -6.70 -7.87
CA THR A 71 0.70 -5.80 -8.81
C THR A 71 -0.78 -6.13 -8.91
N VAL A 72 -1.64 -5.23 -8.43
CA VAL A 72 -3.09 -5.36 -8.57
C VAL A 72 -3.50 -4.77 -9.92
N ARG A 73 -3.90 -5.64 -10.86
CA ARG A 73 -4.12 -5.27 -12.27
C ARG A 73 -5.53 -4.82 -12.55
N THR A 74 -6.51 -5.44 -11.90
CA THR A 74 -7.93 -5.16 -12.07
C THR A 74 -8.70 -5.68 -10.86
N GLY A 75 -9.87 -5.09 -10.59
CA GLY A 75 -10.80 -5.57 -9.56
C GLY A 75 -10.81 -4.74 -8.29
N TYR A 76 -11.80 -5.02 -7.45
CA TYR A 76 -12.10 -4.30 -6.22
C TYR A 76 -11.83 -5.21 -5.01
N PHE A 77 -10.87 -4.84 -4.18
CA PHE A 77 -10.40 -5.68 -3.08
C PHE A 77 -10.47 -4.98 -1.74
N VAL A 78 -10.94 -5.71 -0.73
CA VAL A 78 -10.87 -5.29 0.68
C VAL A 78 -9.97 -6.27 1.41
N ILE A 79 -8.90 -5.77 2.02
CA ILE A 79 -7.93 -6.59 2.76
C ILE A 79 -8.00 -6.20 4.24
N ASN A 80 -8.40 -7.14 5.08
CA ASN A 80 -8.58 -6.96 6.50
C ASN A 80 -7.76 -7.97 7.33
N ALA A 81 -7.57 -7.66 8.60
CA ALA A 81 -7.13 -8.60 9.61
C ALA A 81 -8.34 -9.15 10.38
N THR A 82 -8.40 -10.48 10.59
CA THR A 82 -9.41 -11.12 11.43
C THR A 82 -8.74 -12.08 12.41
N ASN A 83 -9.42 -12.40 13.51
CA ASN A 83 -8.87 -13.25 14.56
C ASN A 83 -7.55 -12.71 15.14
N GLY A 84 -7.58 -11.44 15.56
CA GLY A 84 -6.45 -10.69 16.09
C GLY A 84 -5.67 -9.88 15.03
N ASP A 85 -4.86 -8.98 15.53
CA ASP A 85 -4.07 -8.08 14.69
C ASP A 85 -3.12 -8.84 13.77
N LYS A 86 -2.92 -8.32 12.56
CA LYS A 86 -2.02 -8.90 11.57
C LYS A 86 -1.08 -7.85 11.01
N THR A 87 0.07 -8.33 10.55
CA THR A 87 1.09 -7.50 9.91
C THR A 87 1.40 -8.01 8.52
N ILE A 88 1.33 -7.13 7.55
CA ILE A 88 2.00 -7.32 6.26
C ILE A 88 3.34 -6.61 6.36
N LYS A 89 4.43 -7.37 6.29
CA LYS A 89 5.78 -6.87 6.48
C LYS A 89 6.56 -6.89 5.16
N ARG A 90 7.30 -5.82 4.88
CA ARG A 90 8.26 -5.82 3.77
C ARG A 90 9.44 -6.75 4.07
N SER A 91 9.84 -7.53 3.07
CA SER A 91 11.06 -8.36 3.17
C SER A 91 12.31 -7.54 2.84
N THR A 92 13.42 -7.88 3.48
CA THR A 92 14.76 -7.39 3.15
C THR A 92 15.20 -7.75 1.72
N SER A 93 14.61 -8.80 1.14
CA SER A 93 14.89 -9.24 -0.24
C SER A 93 14.16 -8.41 -1.31
N LEU A 94 13.12 -7.64 -0.94
CA LEU A 94 12.42 -6.78 -1.87
C LEU A 94 13.24 -5.50 -2.09
N LYS A 95 14.10 -5.52 -3.09
CA LYS A 95 14.95 -4.38 -3.47
C LYS A 95 14.38 -3.68 -4.69
N HIS A 96 14.61 -2.36 -4.75
CA HIS A 96 14.35 -1.59 -5.95
C HIS A 96 15.38 -1.96 -7.04
N SER A 97 14.92 -2.20 -8.24
CA SER A 97 15.76 -2.31 -9.44
C SER A 97 15.31 -1.30 -10.47
N ILE A 98 16.16 -0.32 -10.76
CA ILE A 98 15.90 0.72 -11.77
C ILE A 98 15.64 0.11 -13.16
N ASN A 99 16.20 -1.08 -13.41
CA ASN A 99 16.12 -1.75 -14.70
C ASN A 99 15.03 -2.83 -14.79
N ASP A 100 14.34 -3.11 -13.69
CA ASP A 100 13.28 -4.13 -13.64
C ASP A 100 11.91 -3.49 -13.46
N GLN A 101 11.26 -3.16 -14.56
CA GLN A 101 9.90 -2.63 -14.53
C GLN A 101 8.86 -3.63 -14.00
N SER A 102 9.17 -4.92 -13.98
CA SER A 102 8.29 -5.96 -13.41
C SER A 102 8.37 -6.00 -11.88
N ASN A 103 9.46 -5.46 -11.30
CA ASN A 103 9.67 -5.40 -9.86
C ASN A 103 10.16 -4.00 -9.44
N PRO A 104 9.30 -2.97 -9.48
CA PRO A 104 9.68 -1.59 -9.14
C PRO A 104 10.01 -1.40 -7.66
N GLY A 105 9.99 -2.48 -6.85
CA GLY A 105 10.39 -2.48 -5.46
C GLY A 105 9.32 -2.00 -4.46
N TYR A 106 8.16 -1.53 -4.91
CA TYR A 106 7.01 -1.29 -4.03
C TYR A 106 6.44 -2.61 -3.52
N CYS A 107 5.87 -2.60 -2.31
CA CYS A 107 5.13 -3.77 -1.84
C CYS A 107 3.85 -3.99 -2.66
N PHE A 108 3.12 -2.90 -2.94
CA PHE A 108 1.94 -2.93 -3.80
C PHE A 108 2.06 -1.92 -4.94
N ARG A 109 1.64 -2.34 -6.11
CA ARG A 109 1.43 -1.48 -7.27
C ARG A 109 -0.02 -1.64 -7.72
N ILE A 110 -0.80 -0.55 -7.63
CA ILE A 110 -2.23 -0.54 -7.94
C ILE A 110 -2.41 0.12 -9.30
N LEU A 111 -2.82 -0.66 -10.30
CA LEU A 111 -2.96 -0.19 -11.66
C LEU A 111 -4.33 0.44 -11.92
N ASN A 112 -4.48 1.07 -13.08
CA ASN A 112 -5.74 1.58 -13.57
C ASN A 112 -6.85 0.51 -13.48
N THR A 113 -8.07 0.92 -13.15
CA THR A 113 -9.24 0.06 -12.91
C THR A 113 -9.20 -0.81 -11.66
N SER A 114 -8.14 -0.73 -10.86
CA SER A 114 -8.05 -1.44 -9.58
C SER A 114 -8.43 -0.55 -8.41
N TYR A 115 -9.12 -1.14 -7.43
CA TYR A 115 -9.48 -0.47 -6.20
C TYR A 115 -9.10 -1.35 -5.01
N VAL A 116 -8.24 -0.86 -4.14
CA VAL A 116 -7.78 -1.59 -2.95
C VAL A 116 -8.11 -0.81 -1.69
N ILE A 117 -8.76 -1.47 -0.75
CA ILE A 117 -9.04 -0.95 0.59
C ILE A 117 -8.29 -1.80 1.60
N PHE A 118 -7.49 -1.17 2.46
CA PHE A 118 -6.88 -1.81 3.62
C PHE A 118 -7.60 -1.38 4.89
N GLY A 119 -7.95 -2.34 5.76
CA GLY A 119 -8.46 -2.06 7.10
C GLY A 119 -9.85 -1.44 7.15
N LEU A 120 -10.77 -1.87 6.28
CA LEU A 120 -12.17 -1.41 6.31
C LEU A 120 -12.91 -1.86 7.58
N GLY A 121 -12.46 -2.91 8.23
CA GLY A 121 -13.03 -3.43 9.47
C GLY A 121 -12.22 -4.58 10.05
N GLY A 122 -12.61 -5.06 11.22
CA GLY A 122 -11.94 -6.17 11.90
C GLY A 122 -10.91 -5.73 12.93
N ASN A 123 -9.80 -6.45 12.97
CA ASN A 123 -8.66 -6.15 13.82
C ASN A 123 -7.65 -5.23 13.09
N MET A 124 -6.65 -4.72 13.80
CA MET A 124 -5.64 -3.83 13.22
C MET A 124 -4.77 -4.56 12.19
N LEU A 125 -4.71 -3.99 10.99
CA LEU A 125 -3.82 -4.41 9.91
C LEU A 125 -2.62 -3.46 9.85
N THR A 126 -1.46 -3.93 10.26
CA THR A 126 -0.22 -3.14 10.18
C THR A 126 0.50 -3.40 8.86
N LEU A 127 0.74 -2.33 8.11
CA LEU A 127 1.58 -2.31 6.91
C LEU A 127 2.97 -1.81 7.36
N ASP A 128 3.91 -2.74 7.61
CA ASP A 128 5.23 -2.43 8.19
C ASP A 128 6.33 -2.48 7.13
N GLY A 129 6.93 -1.34 6.85
CA GLY A 129 8.04 -1.21 5.90
C GLY A 129 9.36 -1.78 6.40
N SER A 130 9.52 -2.00 7.72
CA SER A 130 10.71 -2.60 8.34
C SER A 130 12.04 -1.90 8.04
N TRP A 131 12.02 -0.60 7.80
CA TRP A 131 13.20 0.13 7.32
C TRP A 131 14.40 0.06 8.24
N LYS A 132 14.17 -0.04 9.56
CA LYS A 132 15.27 -0.18 10.54
C LYS A 132 16.05 -1.49 10.37
N ASP A 133 15.38 -2.54 9.87
CA ASP A 133 15.96 -3.85 9.64
C ASP A 133 16.70 -3.93 8.29
N LEU A 134 16.52 -2.93 7.41
CA LEU A 134 16.97 -2.99 6.02
C LEU A 134 18.25 -2.21 5.74
N GLY A 135 18.70 -1.38 6.69
CA GLY A 135 19.88 -0.52 6.51
C GLY A 135 19.72 0.45 5.33
N ASN A 136 20.81 0.71 4.63
CA ASN A 136 20.85 1.64 3.48
C ASN A 136 20.57 0.95 2.12
N ALA A 137 19.83 -0.16 2.10
CA ALA A 137 19.48 -0.82 0.83
C ALA A 137 18.60 0.10 -0.03
N ASN A 138 18.74 0.01 -1.34
CA ASN A 138 17.85 0.69 -2.27
C ASN A 138 16.42 0.20 -2.06
N MET A 139 15.56 1.06 -1.57
CA MET A 139 14.18 0.76 -1.23
C MET A 139 13.25 1.70 -1.96
N SER A 140 12.24 1.14 -2.61
CA SER A 140 11.05 1.89 -3.01
C SER A 140 10.05 1.90 -1.87
N GLY A 141 9.02 2.74 -1.99
CA GLY A 141 7.98 2.87 -0.99
C GLY A 141 7.13 1.62 -0.77
N TRP A 142 6.06 1.78 -0.07
CA TRP A 142 5.12 0.71 0.23
C TRP A 142 4.09 0.51 -0.86
N ILE A 143 3.47 1.62 -1.31
CA ILE A 143 2.38 1.57 -2.30
C ILE A 143 2.65 2.58 -3.41
N ASN A 144 2.48 2.15 -4.64
CA ASN A 144 2.40 3.01 -5.81
C ASN A 144 1.01 2.89 -6.44
N VAL A 145 0.28 4.00 -6.52
CA VAL A 145 -1.04 4.09 -7.14
C VAL A 145 -0.88 4.75 -8.50
N GLU A 146 -1.04 3.98 -9.57
CA GLU A 146 -0.93 4.46 -10.95
C GLU A 146 -2.15 5.31 -11.34
N PRO A 147 -2.08 6.10 -12.41
CA PRO A 147 -3.23 6.85 -12.92
C PRO A 147 -4.45 5.95 -13.10
N GLY A 148 -5.59 6.36 -12.54
CA GLY A 148 -6.85 5.60 -12.57
C GLY A 148 -6.96 4.48 -11.53
N GLY A 149 -5.88 4.15 -10.81
CA GLY A 149 -5.91 3.28 -9.64
C GLY A 149 -6.53 3.98 -8.44
N ARG A 150 -7.10 3.20 -7.51
CA ARG A 150 -7.70 3.70 -6.28
C ARG A 150 -7.17 2.97 -5.06
N LEU A 151 -6.80 3.73 -4.03
CA LEU A 151 -6.31 3.23 -2.75
C LEU A 151 -7.05 3.91 -1.60
N TYR A 152 -7.64 3.10 -0.71
CA TYR A 152 -8.14 3.61 0.56
C TYR A 152 -7.45 2.86 1.69
N ILE A 153 -6.97 3.60 2.68
CA ILE A 153 -6.43 3.02 3.91
C ILE A 153 -7.30 3.53 5.05
N GLU A 154 -8.04 2.61 5.63
CA GLU A 154 -9.09 2.90 6.60
C GLU A 154 -8.62 2.69 8.05
N ARG A 155 -9.42 3.12 9.02
CA ARG A 155 -9.09 3.22 10.45
C ARG A 155 -8.63 1.92 11.14
N PHE A 156 -8.89 0.77 10.55
CA PHE A 156 -8.36 -0.52 11.04
C PHE A 156 -7.08 -0.95 10.31
N ALA A 157 -6.42 -0.03 9.64
CA ALA A 157 -5.06 -0.22 9.14
C ALA A 157 -4.14 0.89 9.65
N ARG A 158 -2.83 0.64 9.61
CA ARG A 158 -1.79 1.66 9.79
C ARG A 158 -0.58 1.36 8.93
N LEU A 159 0.10 2.39 8.47
CA LEU A 159 1.35 2.30 7.72
C LEU A 159 2.50 2.86 8.56
N ILE A 160 3.48 2.03 8.85
CA ILE A 160 4.59 2.44 9.70
C ILE A 160 5.95 1.98 9.18
N ASN A 161 7.01 2.63 9.65
CA ASN A 161 8.40 2.23 9.43
C ASN A 161 8.75 2.02 7.94
N THR A 162 8.25 2.88 7.07
CA THR A 162 8.51 2.79 5.63
C THR A 162 9.56 3.79 5.21
N PHE A 163 10.51 3.32 4.41
CA PHE A 163 11.55 4.16 3.85
C PHE A 163 11.59 4.01 2.33
N ASN A 164 11.60 5.14 1.66
CA ASN A 164 11.86 5.23 0.22
C ASN A 164 13.07 6.13 0.01
N ASN A 165 14.19 5.54 -0.37
CA ASN A 165 15.44 6.26 -0.64
C ASN A 165 15.71 6.44 -2.15
N GLU A 166 14.70 6.24 -2.97
CA GLU A 166 14.80 6.47 -4.40
C GLU A 166 15.10 7.95 -4.65
N LYS A 167 16.31 8.21 -5.15
CA LYS A 167 16.77 9.57 -5.42
C LYS A 167 15.87 10.20 -6.48
N LYS A 168 15.34 11.36 -6.14
CA LYS A 168 14.55 12.29 -6.97
C LYS A 168 13.03 12.16 -6.92
N SER A 169 12.41 11.13 -6.33
CA SER A 169 10.94 11.11 -6.33
C SER A 169 10.24 10.25 -5.29
N GLY A 170 10.94 9.50 -4.45
CA GLY A 170 10.31 8.46 -3.65
C GLY A 170 9.61 8.92 -2.38
N ALA A 171 8.39 8.46 -2.16
CA ALA A 171 7.67 8.50 -0.88
C ALA A 171 7.19 7.10 -0.48
N PRO A 172 6.87 6.85 0.80
CA PRO A 172 6.22 5.63 1.24
C PRO A 172 4.96 5.29 0.45
N ILE A 173 4.09 6.26 0.24
CA ILE A 173 2.96 6.16 -0.69
C ILE A 173 3.21 7.15 -1.82
N MET A 174 3.24 6.64 -3.06
CA MET A 174 3.21 7.45 -4.27
C MET A 174 1.84 7.30 -4.92
N THR A 175 1.20 8.41 -5.23
CA THR A 175 -0.12 8.36 -5.87
C THR A 175 -0.21 9.28 -7.07
N TYR A 176 -0.68 8.70 -8.17
CA TYR A 176 -1.10 9.36 -9.40
C TYR A 176 -2.61 9.19 -9.63
N GLY A 177 -3.29 8.44 -8.76
CA GLY A 177 -4.70 8.10 -8.83
C GLY A 177 -5.50 8.72 -7.69
N ASP A 178 -6.61 8.08 -7.32
CA ASP A 178 -7.45 8.48 -6.19
C ASP A 178 -6.99 7.75 -4.93
N THR A 179 -6.58 8.52 -3.92
CA THR A 179 -6.08 7.97 -2.65
C THR A 179 -6.80 8.63 -1.48
N GLN A 180 -7.34 7.80 -0.59
CA GLN A 180 -8.01 8.26 0.63
C GLN A 180 -7.35 7.62 1.86
N ILE A 181 -7.06 8.45 2.84
CA ILE A 181 -6.35 8.06 4.07
C ILE A 181 -7.20 8.42 5.28
N ASN A 182 -7.54 7.39 6.07
CA ASN A 182 -8.22 7.48 7.35
C ASN A 182 -7.54 6.55 8.35
N CYS A 183 -6.24 6.74 8.58
CA CYS A 183 -5.44 5.84 9.41
C CYS A 183 -4.23 6.52 10.03
N GLU A 184 -3.48 5.78 10.85
CA GLU A 184 -2.15 6.20 11.31
C GLU A 184 -1.10 5.95 10.22
N ILE A 185 -0.29 6.97 9.91
CA ILE A 185 0.95 6.86 9.13
C ILE A 185 2.07 7.44 9.97
N GLY A 186 3.03 6.62 10.36
CA GLY A 186 4.07 7.09 11.28
C GLY A 186 5.46 6.52 11.04
N ARG A 187 6.48 7.27 11.47
CA ARG A 187 7.89 6.86 11.39
C ARG A 187 8.30 6.47 9.97
N CYS A 188 7.92 7.29 9.02
CA CYS A 188 8.20 7.09 7.61
C CYS A 188 9.28 8.06 7.12
N LYS A 189 9.96 7.69 6.03
CA LYS A 189 10.94 8.56 5.38
C LYS A 189 10.82 8.46 3.86
N GLY A 190 10.76 9.62 3.21
CA GLY A 190 10.73 9.74 1.75
C GLY A 190 11.79 10.71 1.23
N TYR A 191 11.94 10.79 -0.09
CA TYR A 191 12.74 11.83 -0.74
C TYR A 191 11.93 13.12 -0.85
N ASN A 192 10.75 13.08 -1.49
CA ASN A 192 9.72 14.13 -1.46
C ASN A 192 8.45 13.55 -0.81
N GLY A 193 7.97 14.15 0.26
CA GLY A 193 6.89 13.59 1.07
C GLY A 193 7.36 12.47 1.99
N GLY A 194 7.55 12.77 3.28
CA GLY A 194 7.99 11.79 4.26
C GLY A 194 7.03 10.61 4.42
N ALA A 195 5.74 10.84 4.18
CA ALA A 195 4.69 9.81 4.16
C ALA A 195 4.10 9.62 2.77
N ILE A 196 3.66 10.69 2.12
CA ILE A 196 2.88 10.63 0.88
C ILE A 196 3.41 11.64 -0.14
N LYS A 197 3.54 11.20 -1.39
CA LYS A 197 3.73 12.08 -2.56
C LYS A 197 2.54 11.93 -3.49
N ASN A 198 1.78 13.02 -3.66
CA ASN A 198 0.69 13.11 -4.62
C ASN A 198 1.17 13.80 -5.91
N ILE A 199 1.03 13.12 -7.04
CA ILE A 199 1.44 13.62 -8.36
C ILE A 199 0.27 13.52 -9.30
N LYS A 200 -0.37 14.64 -9.65
CA LYS A 200 -1.55 14.68 -10.52
C LYS A 200 -2.78 13.93 -10.01
N GLY A 201 -2.67 13.25 -8.85
CA GLY A 201 -3.75 12.47 -8.26
C GLY A 201 -4.66 13.30 -7.36
N THR A 202 -5.69 12.65 -6.86
CA THR A 202 -6.56 13.18 -5.80
C THR A 202 -6.20 12.49 -4.49
N LEU A 203 -5.76 13.27 -3.51
CA LEU A 203 -5.44 12.79 -2.16
C LEU A 203 -6.41 13.41 -1.16
N LYS A 204 -7.18 12.58 -0.47
CA LYS A 204 -7.99 12.97 0.67
C LYS A 204 -7.43 12.36 1.95
N VAL A 205 -7.13 13.21 2.92
CA VAL A 205 -6.73 12.84 4.29
C VAL A 205 -7.86 13.26 5.21
N TYR A 206 -8.48 12.31 5.92
CA TYR A 206 -9.74 12.61 6.61
C TYR A 206 -9.97 11.75 7.86
N GLY A 207 -11.01 12.11 8.60
CA GLY A 207 -11.42 11.41 9.81
C GLY A 207 -10.35 11.54 10.91
N ASP A 208 -10.08 10.49 11.63
CA ASP A 208 -9.07 10.49 12.71
C ASP A 208 -7.65 10.19 12.20
N THR A 209 -7.31 10.60 10.98
CA THR A 209 -5.97 10.35 10.41
C THR A 209 -4.88 11.01 11.25
N LYS A 210 -3.83 10.26 11.49
CA LYS A 210 -2.62 10.69 12.21
C LYS A 210 -1.40 10.47 11.36
N ILE A 211 -0.74 11.57 10.94
CA ILE A 211 0.55 11.49 10.23
C ILE A 211 1.61 12.08 11.12
N HIS A 212 2.60 11.29 11.52
CA HIS A 212 3.58 11.75 12.49
C HIS A 212 4.96 11.14 12.34
N ASP A 213 5.97 11.84 12.89
CA ASP A 213 7.37 11.38 12.92
C ASP A 213 7.88 11.00 11.53
N CYS A 214 7.43 11.72 10.51
CA CYS A 214 7.82 11.46 9.13
C CYS A 214 8.90 12.45 8.68
N VAL A 215 9.82 12.00 7.82
CA VAL A 215 10.94 12.80 7.36
C VAL A 215 11.02 12.81 5.84
N SER A 216 11.09 14.00 5.26
CA SER A 216 11.43 14.17 3.85
C SER A 216 12.88 14.63 3.71
N VAL A 217 13.60 14.08 2.72
CA VAL A 217 14.97 14.51 2.40
C VAL A 217 14.97 15.87 1.71
N THR A 218 13.85 16.27 1.13
CA THR A 218 13.68 17.58 0.48
C THR A 218 12.43 18.27 1.01
N GLU A 219 11.31 18.14 0.35
CA GLU A 219 10.10 18.94 0.51
C GLU A 219 8.95 18.10 1.09
N GLY A 220 8.12 18.69 1.95
CA GLY A 220 6.94 18.09 2.54
C GLY A 220 7.25 16.97 3.55
N GLY A 221 7.53 17.34 4.81
CA GLY A 221 7.89 16.39 5.86
C GLY A 221 6.88 15.24 6.03
N ALA A 222 5.60 15.52 5.84
CA ALA A 222 4.56 14.51 5.74
C ALA A 222 4.09 14.32 4.30
N ILE A 223 3.63 15.37 3.63
CA ILE A 223 2.96 15.29 2.33
C ILE A 223 3.62 16.25 1.32
N HIS A 224 3.93 15.72 0.16
CA HIS A 224 4.31 16.51 -1.02
C HIS A 224 3.20 16.41 -2.07
N ASN A 225 2.62 17.53 -2.49
CA ASN A 225 1.58 17.64 -3.51
C ASN A 225 2.10 18.40 -4.73
N SER A 226 2.01 17.84 -5.93
CA SER A 226 2.63 18.45 -7.11
C SER A 226 1.95 18.09 -8.43
N GLN A 227 2.32 18.82 -9.49
CA GLN A 227 1.92 18.57 -10.87
C GLN A 227 0.39 18.52 -11.07
N LYS A 228 -0.35 19.50 -10.53
CA LYS A 228 -1.82 19.55 -10.53
C LYS A 228 -2.49 18.55 -9.58
N GLY A 229 -1.75 18.02 -8.61
CA GLY A 229 -2.33 17.17 -7.58
C GLY A 229 -3.33 17.96 -6.73
N THR A 230 -4.42 17.30 -6.37
CA THR A 230 -5.43 17.84 -5.45
C THR A 230 -5.28 17.19 -4.09
N LEU A 231 -5.08 18.00 -3.05
CA LEU A 231 -4.99 17.56 -1.65
C LEU A 231 -6.13 18.20 -0.85
N SER A 232 -6.89 17.39 -0.13
CA SER A 232 -7.83 17.86 0.89
C SER A 232 -7.54 17.21 2.24
N ILE A 233 -7.63 18.01 3.31
CA ILE A 233 -7.42 17.56 4.70
C ILE A 233 -8.63 17.94 5.52
N GLU A 234 -9.17 16.97 6.27
CA GLU A 234 -10.35 17.11 7.10
C GLU A 234 -10.19 16.28 8.38
N ASP A 235 -10.41 16.88 9.55
CA ASP A 235 -10.40 16.22 10.87
C ASP A 235 -9.17 15.32 11.13
N SER A 236 -8.00 15.80 10.74
CA SER A 236 -6.75 15.03 10.76
C SER A 236 -5.68 15.73 11.58
N GLU A 237 -4.70 14.99 12.06
CA GLU A 237 -3.57 15.54 12.83
C GLU A 237 -2.23 15.20 12.18
N ILE A 238 -1.38 16.23 11.94
CA ILE A 238 -0.05 16.08 11.33
C ILE A 238 0.98 16.76 12.24
N TRP A 239 1.90 15.97 12.79
CA TRP A 239 2.88 16.52 13.75
C TRP A 239 4.23 15.82 13.73
N ASN A 240 5.25 16.49 14.29
CA ASN A 240 6.63 16.00 14.39
C ASN A 240 7.20 15.52 13.05
N CYS A 241 6.74 16.12 11.95
CA CYS A 241 7.29 15.82 10.64
C CYS A 241 8.39 16.84 10.30
N GLU A 242 9.38 16.40 9.53
CA GLU A 242 10.53 17.22 9.16
C GLU A 242 10.81 17.14 7.67
N ALA A 243 10.99 18.28 7.02
CA ALA A 243 11.57 18.40 5.70
C ALA A 243 12.96 19.03 5.82
N LEU A 244 13.96 18.48 5.13
CA LEU A 244 15.29 19.07 5.17
C LEU A 244 15.39 20.38 4.38
N GLU A 245 14.47 20.62 3.45
CA GLU A 245 14.34 21.84 2.67
C GLU A 245 13.06 22.58 3.06
N GLU A 246 11.97 22.40 2.35
CA GLU A 246 10.75 23.20 2.48
C GLU A 246 9.52 22.40 2.93
N GLY A 247 8.56 23.09 3.61
CA GLY A 247 7.30 22.54 4.03
C GLY A 247 7.42 21.43 5.07
N GLY A 248 7.66 21.78 6.33
CA GLY A 248 7.88 20.83 7.43
C GLY A 248 6.78 19.77 7.57
N ALA A 249 5.52 20.14 7.33
CA ALA A 249 4.42 19.21 7.25
C ALA A 249 4.03 18.93 5.79
N ILE A 250 3.61 19.96 5.08
CA ILE A 250 3.02 19.89 3.73
C ILE A 250 3.79 20.82 2.81
N PHE A 251 4.08 20.34 1.62
CA PHE A 251 4.57 21.14 0.53
C PHE A 251 3.66 20.97 -0.70
N SER A 252 3.06 22.05 -1.17
CA SER A 252 2.26 22.04 -2.38
C SER A 252 2.97 22.83 -3.46
N LYS A 253 3.51 22.13 -4.42
CA LYS A 253 4.33 22.66 -5.51
C LYS A 253 3.48 22.87 -6.76
N ASP A 254 3.83 23.90 -7.51
CA ASP A 254 3.21 24.31 -8.76
C ASP A 254 1.88 25.06 -8.57
N ALA A 255 1.70 26.09 -9.41
CA ALA A 255 0.54 27.00 -9.36
C ALA A 255 -0.81 26.29 -9.59
N ASP A 256 -0.78 25.16 -10.31
CA ASP A 256 -1.98 24.38 -10.63
C ASP A 256 -2.30 23.27 -9.60
N SER A 257 -1.47 23.10 -8.58
CA SER A 257 -1.73 22.16 -7.50
C SER A 257 -2.64 22.77 -6.46
N SER A 258 -3.64 22.03 -5.99
CA SER A 258 -4.59 22.48 -4.98
C SER A 258 -4.33 21.82 -3.63
N CYS A 259 -4.31 22.63 -2.58
CA CYS A 259 -4.25 22.13 -1.20
C CYS A 259 -5.29 22.88 -0.36
N VAL A 260 -6.30 22.15 0.14
CA VAL A 260 -7.36 22.70 0.97
C VAL A 260 -7.38 21.99 2.31
N ILE A 261 -7.30 22.74 3.39
CA ILE A 261 -7.39 22.25 4.77
C ILE A 261 -8.71 22.75 5.34
N TYR A 262 -9.66 21.86 5.51
CA TYR A 262 -10.98 22.19 6.06
C TYR A 262 -10.97 22.23 7.59
N SER A 263 -10.27 21.28 8.21
CA SER A 263 -10.16 21.14 9.65
C SER A 263 -8.99 20.23 10.03
N GLY A 264 -8.63 20.23 11.31
CA GLY A 264 -7.57 19.39 11.84
C GLY A 264 -6.48 20.19 12.56
N LYS A 265 -5.38 19.53 12.90
CA LYS A 265 -4.25 20.11 13.60
C LYS A 265 -2.96 19.83 12.85
N ILE A 266 -2.18 20.88 12.58
CA ILE A 266 -0.84 20.76 11.99
C ILE A 266 0.10 21.50 12.93
N HIS A 267 0.99 20.78 13.62
CA HIS A 267 1.82 21.39 14.66
C HIS A 267 3.16 20.64 14.86
N ASN A 268 4.12 21.34 15.47
CA ASN A 268 5.45 20.80 15.79
C ASN A 268 6.19 20.22 14.58
N ASN A 269 5.91 20.72 13.39
CA ASN A 269 6.62 20.32 12.18
C ASN A 269 7.79 21.26 11.91
N LYS A 270 8.81 20.78 11.22
CA LYS A 270 10.05 21.51 11.02
C LYS A 270 10.49 21.46 9.56
N SER A 271 10.96 22.60 9.04
CA SER A 271 11.67 22.68 7.77
C SER A 271 13.08 23.21 7.96
N GLY A 272 13.99 22.81 7.07
CA GLY A 272 15.37 23.30 7.10
C GLY A 272 15.52 24.71 6.53
N GLU A 273 14.70 25.07 5.55
CA GLU A 273 14.83 26.35 4.83
C GLU A 273 13.66 27.29 5.06
N SER A 274 12.44 26.91 4.68
CA SER A 274 11.27 27.79 4.79
C SER A 274 9.97 27.05 5.10
N ALA A 275 9.04 27.75 5.77
CA ALA A 275 7.70 27.28 6.14
C ALA A 275 7.66 25.94 6.90
N GLY A 276 7.90 25.99 8.22
CA GLY A 276 7.90 24.80 9.10
C GLY A 276 6.52 24.18 9.36
N ALA A 277 5.45 24.94 9.21
CA ALA A 277 4.06 24.47 9.42
C ALA A 277 3.37 24.20 8.12
#